data_0d90ae197dad147dc6d9452ab7d46b34
#
_entry.id   0d90ae197dad147dc6d9452ab7d46b34
#
_cell.length_a   1.000
_cell.length_b   1.000
_cell.length_c   1.000
_cell.angle_alpha   90.00
_cell.angle_beta   90.00
_cell.angle_gamma   90.00
#
_symmetry.space_group_name_H-M   'P 1'
#
loop_
_entity.id
_entity.type
_entity.pdbx_description
1 polymer ?
#
loop_
_entity_poly.entity_id
_entity_poly.type
_entity_poly.pdbx_seq_one_letter_code
_entity_poly.pdbx_strand_id
1 'polypeptide(L)'
;MTTLQTQPLNTLWYTRCPVPTGLGISIQKGWLKEKFNEQQIEIKSIRESNSKDIRNSHFNHTLANSVRHGGSIPAIWAYASGQKTKVIGLSWADEVQLLLTRYDSNIKTVADLKGKRFGIPLNQDAIIDFSRAQAIRGLENALKTVNLTVSDLELVDCLRADILAAQQQQPEENDSSFYGNRNKINASAEIVALIKGDVDAIFLKGAHAAQIAHDFALHTIIDIGSHPDPILRSNNGTPRTLTVDEDFLTQYPEQAQSIVDAVLQAEQWAHAHADETHRYLAKECNSSEQWVHAAYGADAHLKLNTNFDEISIIALQDLSDFLYRWNFIPAEINVREWLAQDIFIQAQVA
;
A
#
# COMPACT_ATOMS: atom_id res chain seq x y z
N MET A 1 -39.37 17.14 7.66
CA MET A 1 -38.09 16.48 7.76
C MET A 1 -38.38 14.98 7.78
N THR A 2 -38.18 14.29 6.66
CA THR A 2 -38.38 12.85 6.55
C THR A 2 -37.14 12.20 7.18
N THR A 3 -37.26 11.61 8.35
CA THR A 3 -36.23 10.76 8.93
C THR A 3 -36.00 9.63 7.95
N LEU A 4 -34.87 9.63 7.26
CA LEU A 4 -34.37 8.49 6.53
C LEU A 4 -34.21 7.37 7.55
N GLN A 5 -35.09 6.35 7.48
CA GLN A 5 -34.90 5.11 8.25
C GLN A 5 -33.61 4.47 7.70
N THR A 6 -32.51 4.65 8.40
CA THR A 6 -31.26 3.93 8.11
C THR A 6 -31.53 2.44 8.29
N GLN A 7 -31.29 1.66 7.24
CA GLN A 7 -31.35 0.20 7.37
C GLN A 7 -30.25 -0.24 8.35
N PRO A 8 -30.50 -1.24 9.20
CA PRO A 8 -29.48 -1.71 10.14
C PRO A 8 -28.25 -2.23 9.38
N LEU A 9 -27.07 -1.82 9.79
CA LEU A 9 -25.82 -2.38 9.28
C LEU A 9 -25.60 -3.78 9.89
N ASN A 10 -25.67 -4.81 9.05
CA ASN A 10 -25.49 -6.21 9.51
C ASN A 10 -24.06 -6.71 9.30
N THR A 11 -23.34 -6.16 8.31
CA THR A 11 -21.98 -6.60 7.95
C THR A 11 -21.14 -5.40 7.56
N LEU A 12 -19.94 -5.31 8.15
CA LEU A 12 -18.86 -4.44 7.71
C LEU A 12 -17.76 -5.28 7.07
N TRP A 13 -17.39 -4.95 5.86
CA TRP A 13 -16.27 -5.57 5.17
C TRP A 13 -15.00 -4.77 5.43
N TYR A 14 -13.88 -5.47 5.63
CA TYR A 14 -12.58 -4.82 5.74
C TYR A 14 -11.57 -5.42 4.78
N THR A 15 -10.62 -4.60 4.40
CA THR A 15 -9.40 -5.05 3.74
C THR A 15 -8.23 -4.18 4.13
N ARG A 16 -7.05 -4.78 4.09
CA ARG A 16 -5.77 -4.11 4.36
C ARG A 16 -4.68 -4.62 3.43
N CYS A 17 -3.74 -3.76 3.10
CA CYS A 17 -2.55 -4.16 2.38
C CYS A 17 -1.57 -4.90 3.31
N PRO A 18 -0.65 -5.71 2.77
CA PRO A 18 0.39 -6.38 3.55
C PRO A 18 1.51 -5.40 3.96
N VAL A 19 1.16 -4.40 4.75
CA VAL A 19 2.02 -3.29 5.18
C VAL A 19 1.66 -2.87 6.61
N PRO A 20 2.57 -2.21 7.36
CA PRO A 20 2.28 -1.68 8.69
C PRO A 20 1.11 -0.70 8.70
N THR A 21 0.05 -1.01 9.46
CA THR A 21 -1.11 -0.13 9.67
C THR A 21 -1.75 -0.38 11.03
N GLY A 22 -2.35 0.66 11.63
CA GLY A 22 -3.14 0.51 12.86
C GLY A 22 -4.32 -0.44 12.69
N LEU A 23 -5.01 -0.42 11.52
CA LEU A 23 -6.08 -1.37 11.23
C LEU A 23 -5.56 -2.82 11.23
N GLY A 24 -4.37 -3.09 10.68
CA GLY A 24 -3.77 -4.42 10.69
C GLY A 24 -3.57 -4.97 12.09
N ILE A 25 -3.05 -4.14 13.01
CA ILE A 25 -2.89 -4.51 14.42
C ILE A 25 -4.25 -4.71 15.09
N SER A 26 -5.20 -3.79 14.89
CA SER A 26 -6.54 -3.86 15.46
C SER A 26 -7.27 -5.17 15.07
N ILE A 27 -7.12 -5.59 13.81
CA ILE A 27 -7.67 -6.86 13.32
C ILE A 27 -6.98 -8.06 13.99
N GLN A 28 -5.65 -8.08 14.05
CA GLN A 28 -4.90 -9.19 14.65
C GLN A 28 -5.14 -9.32 16.16
N LYS A 29 -5.38 -8.20 16.85
CA LYS A 29 -5.74 -8.16 18.28
C LYS A 29 -7.22 -8.54 18.52
N GLY A 30 -8.05 -8.56 17.46
CA GLY A 30 -9.49 -8.81 17.59
C GLY A 30 -10.33 -7.59 17.98
N TRP A 31 -9.71 -6.43 18.22
CA TRP A 31 -10.38 -5.24 18.78
C TRP A 31 -11.46 -4.66 17.86
N LEU A 32 -11.19 -4.60 16.54
CA LEU A 32 -12.23 -4.18 15.61
C LEU A 32 -13.44 -5.13 15.67
N LYS A 33 -13.19 -6.44 15.72
CA LYS A 33 -14.24 -7.45 15.79
C LYS A 33 -15.05 -7.35 17.09
N GLU A 34 -14.40 -7.18 18.22
CA GLU A 34 -15.05 -7.01 19.51
C GLU A 34 -15.96 -5.77 19.50
N LYS A 35 -15.43 -4.61 19.07
CA LYS A 35 -16.17 -3.35 19.03
C LYS A 35 -17.42 -3.41 18.16
N PHE A 36 -17.39 -4.14 17.04
CA PHE A 36 -18.53 -4.29 16.13
C PHE A 36 -19.48 -5.42 16.54
N ASN A 37 -18.99 -6.48 17.18
CA ASN A 37 -19.84 -7.52 17.76
C ASN A 37 -20.78 -6.97 18.84
N GLU A 38 -20.32 -6.02 19.65
CA GLU A 38 -21.14 -5.32 20.65
C GLU A 38 -22.33 -4.60 20.00
N GLN A 39 -22.17 -4.18 18.74
CA GLN A 39 -23.19 -3.52 17.92
C GLN A 39 -23.99 -4.51 17.06
N GLN A 40 -23.78 -5.82 17.22
CA GLN A 40 -24.38 -6.92 16.42
C GLN A 40 -24.05 -6.84 14.93
N ILE A 41 -22.87 -6.30 14.58
CA ILE A 41 -22.37 -6.16 13.21
C ILE A 41 -21.28 -7.20 12.98
N GLU A 42 -21.44 -8.03 11.95
CA GLU A 42 -20.45 -9.03 11.56
C GLU A 42 -19.30 -8.38 10.77
N ILE A 43 -18.05 -8.69 11.14
CA ILE A 43 -16.84 -8.22 10.43
C ILE A 43 -16.35 -9.32 9.48
N LYS A 44 -16.24 -8.99 8.18
CA LYS A 44 -15.77 -9.90 7.12
C LYS A 44 -14.55 -9.37 6.39
N SER A 45 -13.64 -10.28 6.04
CA SER A 45 -12.47 -9.97 5.21
C SER A 45 -12.82 -10.04 3.72
N ILE A 46 -12.57 -8.95 2.99
CA ILE A 46 -12.69 -8.90 1.52
C ILE A 46 -11.75 -9.95 0.88
N ARG A 47 -10.53 -10.08 1.40
CA ARG A 47 -9.50 -10.97 0.83
C ARG A 47 -9.82 -12.46 1.00
N GLU A 48 -10.60 -12.81 2.01
CA GLU A 48 -10.99 -14.20 2.33
C GLU A 48 -12.32 -14.59 1.67
N SER A 49 -12.94 -13.69 0.93
CA SER A 49 -14.19 -13.97 0.23
C SER A 49 -13.97 -14.95 -0.93
N ASN A 50 -14.91 -15.90 -1.11
CA ASN A 50 -14.94 -16.79 -2.26
C ASN A 50 -15.31 -16.05 -3.56
N SER A 51 -16.00 -14.91 -3.48
CA SER A 51 -16.37 -14.09 -4.65
C SER A 51 -15.17 -13.30 -5.17
N LYS A 52 -14.85 -13.47 -6.46
CA LYS A 52 -13.84 -12.69 -7.15
C LYS A 52 -14.16 -11.18 -7.15
N ASP A 53 -15.45 -10.82 -7.34
CA ASP A 53 -15.86 -9.42 -7.37
C ASP A 53 -15.67 -8.75 -6.01
N ILE A 54 -15.98 -9.46 -4.91
CA ILE A 54 -15.70 -8.96 -3.57
C ILE A 54 -14.19 -8.79 -3.39
N ARG A 55 -13.36 -9.77 -3.77
CA ARG A 55 -11.89 -9.63 -3.66
C ARG A 55 -11.34 -8.48 -4.51
N ASN A 56 -11.90 -8.25 -5.69
CA ASN A 56 -11.53 -7.13 -6.56
C ASN A 56 -11.82 -5.77 -5.92
N SER A 57 -12.77 -5.70 -5.00
CA SER A 57 -13.08 -4.47 -4.26
C SER A 57 -11.92 -3.96 -3.40
N HIS A 58 -10.93 -4.81 -3.11
CA HIS A 58 -9.67 -4.36 -2.54
C HIS A 58 -8.99 -3.26 -3.38
N PHE A 59 -9.18 -3.28 -4.70
CA PHE A 59 -8.56 -2.35 -5.65
C PHE A 59 -9.56 -1.30 -6.15
N ASN A 60 -10.77 -1.72 -6.53
CA ASN A 60 -11.75 -0.84 -7.19
C ASN A 60 -12.79 -0.20 -6.25
N HIS A 61 -12.79 -0.56 -4.96
CA HIS A 61 -13.66 0.02 -3.92
C HIS A 61 -15.17 0.00 -4.27
N THR A 62 -15.65 -1.03 -4.96
CA THR A 62 -17.06 -1.14 -5.39
C THR A 62 -17.97 -1.79 -4.35
N LEU A 63 -17.42 -2.41 -3.30
CA LEU A 63 -18.20 -3.08 -2.26
C LEU A 63 -18.67 -2.07 -1.22
N ALA A 64 -19.99 -1.96 -1.05
CA ALA A 64 -20.58 -1.12 -0.03
C ALA A 64 -20.28 -1.62 1.39
N ASN A 65 -20.36 -0.72 2.36
CA ASN A 65 -20.08 -0.98 3.78
C ASN A 65 -18.70 -1.60 3.97
N SER A 66 -17.69 -0.98 3.37
CA SER A 66 -16.32 -1.48 3.42
C SER A 66 -15.32 -0.43 3.91
N VAL A 67 -14.31 -0.90 4.63
CA VAL A 67 -13.15 -0.11 5.04
C VAL A 67 -11.87 -0.71 4.45
N ARG A 68 -11.00 0.16 3.95
CA ARG A 68 -9.71 -0.23 3.41
C ARG A 68 -8.59 0.62 4.02
N HIS A 69 -7.53 -0.03 4.52
CA HIS A 69 -6.31 0.63 4.97
C HIS A 69 -5.11 0.08 4.20
N GLY A 70 -4.41 0.95 3.47
CA GLY A 70 -3.26 0.48 2.68
C GLY A 70 -2.73 1.50 1.70
N GLY A 71 -2.02 1.02 0.69
CA GLY A 71 -1.38 1.85 -0.32
C GLY A 71 -2.35 2.79 -1.04
N SER A 72 -1.92 4.01 -1.33
CA SER A 72 -2.78 5.09 -1.83
C SER A 72 -3.16 4.95 -3.29
N ILE A 73 -2.30 4.34 -4.14
CA ILE A 73 -2.53 4.30 -5.59
C ILE A 73 -3.88 3.68 -5.96
N PRO A 74 -4.28 2.49 -5.44
CA PRO A 74 -5.60 1.95 -5.76
C PRO A 74 -6.76 2.82 -5.26
N ALA A 75 -6.62 3.46 -4.09
CA ALA A 75 -7.64 4.34 -3.54
C ALA A 75 -7.81 5.62 -4.38
N ILE A 76 -6.70 6.24 -4.79
CA ILE A 76 -6.70 7.40 -5.71
C ILE A 76 -7.34 7.02 -7.05
N TRP A 77 -6.96 5.84 -7.60
CA TRP A 77 -7.53 5.35 -8.86
C TRP A 77 -9.04 5.15 -8.77
N ALA A 78 -9.51 4.51 -7.69
CA ALA A 78 -10.93 4.28 -7.49
C ALA A 78 -11.72 5.60 -7.42
N TYR A 79 -11.24 6.57 -6.63
CA TYR A 79 -11.87 7.88 -6.51
C TYR A 79 -11.84 8.64 -7.83
N ALA A 80 -10.70 8.70 -8.53
CA ALA A 80 -10.58 9.32 -9.85
C ALA A 80 -11.45 8.66 -10.94
N SER A 81 -11.77 7.36 -10.76
CA SER A 81 -12.69 6.59 -11.63
C SER A 81 -14.17 6.77 -11.25
N GLY A 82 -14.49 7.66 -10.31
CA GLY A 82 -15.87 8.01 -9.93
C GLY A 82 -16.45 7.18 -8.78
N GLN A 83 -15.64 6.36 -8.08
CA GLN A 83 -16.11 5.69 -6.87
C GLN A 83 -16.31 6.71 -5.75
N LYS A 84 -17.47 6.67 -5.14
CA LYS A 84 -17.82 7.56 -4.02
C LYS A 84 -17.19 7.07 -2.74
N THR A 85 -15.94 7.45 -2.50
CA THR A 85 -15.20 7.12 -1.29
C THR A 85 -14.78 8.37 -0.54
N LYS A 86 -14.49 8.23 0.75
CA LYS A 86 -13.88 9.27 1.58
C LYS A 86 -12.68 8.71 2.33
N VAL A 87 -11.66 9.54 2.47
CA VAL A 87 -10.51 9.27 3.34
C VAL A 87 -10.86 9.73 4.75
N ILE A 88 -10.84 8.80 5.70
CA ILE A 88 -11.10 9.06 7.12
C ILE A 88 -9.81 9.03 7.97
N GLY A 89 -8.64 8.96 7.33
CA GLY A 89 -7.33 9.06 7.98
C GLY A 89 -6.20 8.78 7.00
N LEU A 90 -5.05 9.38 7.26
CA LEU A 90 -3.78 9.14 6.56
C LEU A 90 -2.76 8.63 7.56
N SER A 91 -1.98 7.61 7.19
CA SER A 91 -0.88 7.12 8.02
C SER A 91 0.43 7.14 7.24
N TRP A 92 1.49 7.63 7.89
CA TRP A 92 2.82 7.72 7.31
C TRP A 92 3.80 6.87 8.11
N ALA A 93 4.17 5.72 7.58
CA ALA A 93 5.28 4.94 8.10
C ALA A 93 6.31 4.81 6.98
N ASP A 94 7.45 5.48 7.14
CA ASP A 94 8.54 5.38 6.18
C ASP A 94 8.99 3.94 6.01
N GLU A 95 9.30 3.59 4.78
CA GLU A 95 9.81 2.27 4.39
C GLU A 95 10.97 2.43 3.42
N VAL A 96 11.89 1.47 3.40
CA VAL A 96 12.93 1.48 2.37
C VAL A 96 12.31 1.45 0.97
N GLN A 97 12.85 2.27 0.08
CA GLN A 97 12.47 2.37 -1.32
C GLN A 97 13.75 2.37 -2.14
N LEU A 98 14.15 1.19 -2.60
CA LEU A 98 15.48 0.95 -3.12
C LEU A 98 15.52 0.96 -4.65
N LEU A 99 16.43 1.77 -5.22
CA LEU A 99 16.92 1.51 -6.56
C LEU A 99 18.09 0.53 -6.45
N LEU A 100 17.96 -0.60 -7.12
CA LEU A 100 18.88 -1.73 -7.00
C LEU A 100 19.54 -2.07 -8.35
N THR A 101 20.80 -2.46 -8.29
CA THR A 101 21.55 -3.01 -9.42
C THR A 101 22.34 -4.24 -8.99
N ARG A 102 22.90 -5.00 -9.95
CA ARG A 102 23.76 -6.12 -9.64
C ARG A 102 25.04 -5.64 -8.95
N TYR A 103 25.59 -6.48 -8.07
CA TYR A 103 26.83 -6.19 -7.35
C TYR A 103 28.04 -5.87 -8.28
N ASP A 104 28.13 -6.58 -9.41
CA ASP A 104 29.19 -6.43 -10.42
C ASP A 104 28.96 -5.28 -11.40
N SER A 105 27.87 -4.53 -11.25
CA SER A 105 27.56 -3.38 -12.07
C SER A 105 28.50 -2.20 -11.80
N ASN A 106 28.73 -1.39 -12.86
CA ASN A 106 29.45 -0.13 -12.73
C ASN A 106 28.54 1.03 -12.26
N ILE A 107 27.25 0.80 -12.04
CA ILE A 107 26.30 1.78 -11.54
C ILE A 107 26.48 1.88 -10.01
N LYS A 108 26.94 3.01 -9.50
CA LYS A 108 27.18 3.24 -8.08
C LYS A 108 26.34 4.37 -7.50
N THR A 109 25.90 5.29 -8.33
CA THR A 109 25.11 6.47 -7.98
C THR A 109 23.91 6.61 -8.91
N VAL A 110 22.96 7.47 -8.53
CA VAL A 110 21.79 7.77 -9.37
C VAL A 110 22.20 8.41 -10.70
N ALA A 111 23.28 9.19 -10.72
CA ALA A 111 23.80 9.82 -11.95
C ALA A 111 24.28 8.78 -13.00
N ASP A 112 24.76 7.62 -12.55
CA ASP A 112 25.23 6.54 -13.43
C ASP A 112 24.07 5.84 -14.17
N LEU A 113 22.81 6.11 -13.82
CA LEU A 113 21.63 5.58 -14.49
C LEU A 113 21.40 6.18 -15.87
N LYS A 114 22.04 7.31 -16.20
CA LYS A 114 21.88 7.94 -17.52
C LYS A 114 22.22 6.96 -18.64
N GLY A 115 21.29 6.78 -19.59
CA GLY A 115 21.43 5.86 -20.73
C GLY A 115 21.35 4.38 -20.36
N LYS A 116 20.93 4.02 -19.15
CA LYS A 116 20.78 2.63 -18.69
C LYS A 116 19.35 2.12 -18.88
N ARG A 117 19.22 0.79 -18.94
CA ARG A 117 17.93 0.08 -19.01
C ARG A 117 17.37 -0.07 -17.59
N PHE A 118 16.20 0.48 -17.35
CA PHE A 118 15.52 0.36 -16.06
C PHE A 118 14.30 -0.56 -16.18
N GLY A 119 14.28 -1.66 -15.42
CA GLY A 119 13.22 -2.63 -15.43
C GLY A 119 11.97 -2.13 -14.70
N ILE A 120 10.85 -2.12 -15.39
CA ILE A 120 9.54 -1.71 -14.86
C ILE A 120 8.60 -2.91 -14.88
N PRO A 121 7.95 -3.27 -13.76
CA PRO A 121 6.95 -4.33 -13.77
C PRO A 121 5.79 -3.97 -14.70
N LEU A 122 5.20 -4.99 -15.32
CA LEU A 122 4.03 -4.86 -16.19
C LEU A 122 3.00 -5.95 -15.85
N ASN A 123 1.83 -5.52 -15.35
CA ASN A 123 0.69 -6.39 -15.02
C ASN A 123 -0.51 -6.02 -15.91
N GLN A 124 -0.60 -6.63 -17.07
CA GLN A 124 -1.57 -6.29 -18.12
C GLN A 124 -3.03 -6.46 -17.70
N ASP A 125 -3.32 -7.44 -16.82
CA ASP A 125 -4.68 -7.76 -16.38
C ASP A 125 -5.06 -7.09 -15.04
N ALA A 126 -4.20 -6.21 -14.51
CA ALA A 126 -4.48 -5.52 -13.26
C ALA A 126 -5.55 -4.44 -13.43
N ILE A 127 -6.49 -4.32 -12.48
CA ILE A 127 -7.46 -3.22 -12.41
C ILE A 127 -6.73 -1.87 -12.38
N ILE A 128 -5.65 -1.82 -11.62
CA ILE A 128 -4.66 -0.75 -11.60
C ILE A 128 -3.27 -1.37 -11.41
N ASP A 129 -2.36 -1.12 -12.33
CA ASP A 129 -0.96 -1.58 -12.19
C ASP A 129 -0.20 -0.67 -11.21
N PHE A 130 -0.54 -0.82 -9.92
CA PHE A 130 0.10 -0.07 -8.85
C PHE A 130 1.59 -0.41 -8.72
N SER A 131 2.02 -1.61 -9.11
CA SER A 131 3.43 -2.01 -9.07
C SER A 131 4.25 -1.19 -10.07
N ARG A 132 3.73 -1.03 -11.29
CA ARG A 132 4.30 -0.17 -12.31
C ARG A 132 4.35 1.28 -11.87
N ALA A 133 3.22 1.80 -11.38
CA ALA A 133 3.11 3.19 -10.93
C ALA A 133 4.10 3.50 -9.80
N GLN A 134 4.19 2.64 -8.78
CA GLN A 134 5.13 2.85 -7.68
C GLN A 134 6.60 2.75 -8.10
N ALA A 135 6.94 1.89 -9.07
CA ALA A 135 8.31 1.76 -9.57
C ALA A 135 8.73 3.01 -10.36
N ILE A 136 7.87 3.51 -11.24
CA ILE A 136 8.12 4.75 -11.99
C ILE A 136 8.20 5.94 -11.02
N ARG A 137 7.33 6.00 -10.01
CA ARG A 137 7.35 7.06 -8.99
C ARG A 137 8.67 7.06 -8.22
N GLY A 138 9.11 5.90 -7.74
CA GLY A 138 10.38 5.78 -7.01
C GLY A 138 11.58 6.16 -7.87
N LEU A 139 11.59 5.74 -9.14
CA LEU A 139 12.61 6.13 -10.11
C LEU A 139 12.61 7.66 -10.35
N GLU A 140 11.44 8.26 -10.67
CA GLU A 140 11.32 9.70 -10.92
C GLU A 140 11.83 10.52 -9.73
N ASN A 141 11.46 10.13 -8.51
CA ASN A 141 11.91 10.81 -7.30
C ASN A 141 13.43 10.69 -7.08
N ALA A 142 14.00 9.51 -7.34
CA ALA A 142 15.45 9.34 -7.26
C ALA A 142 16.19 10.20 -8.31
N LEU A 143 15.70 10.23 -9.54
CA LEU A 143 16.30 11.01 -10.63
C LEU A 143 16.28 12.53 -10.38
N LYS A 144 15.23 13.03 -9.72
CA LYS A 144 15.14 14.44 -9.29
C LYS A 144 16.32 14.87 -8.41
N THR A 145 16.90 13.96 -7.62
CA THR A 145 18.05 14.26 -6.72
C THR A 145 19.32 14.64 -7.49
N VAL A 146 19.42 14.30 -8.77
CA VAL A 146 20.58 14.53 -9.63
C VAL A 146 20.22 15.30 -10.92
N ASN A 147 19.04 15.93 -10.97
CA ASN A 147 18.53 16.67 -12.13
C ASN A 147 18.45 15.81 -13.42
N LEU A 148 18.18 14.52 -13.30
CA LEU A 148 17.82 13.64 -14.40
C LEU A 148 16.30 13.47 -14.46
N THR A 149 15.82 13.00 -15.62
CA THR A 149 14.43 12.67 -15.87
C THR A 149 14.32 11.23 -16.38
N VAL A 150 13.13 10.69 -16.39
CA VAL A 150 12.88 9.32 -16.90
C VAL A 150 13.27 9.18 -18.37
N SER A 151 13.22 10.27 -19.18
CA SER A 151 13.65 10.25 -20.59
C SER A 151 15.17 10.14 -20.78
N ASP A 152 15.96 10.27 -19.72
CA ASP A 152 17.41 10.02 -19.73
C ASP A 152 17.77 8.52 -19.65
N LEU A 153 16.77 7.64 -19.45
CA LEU A 153 16.91 6.19 -19.34
C LEU A 153 16.08 5.47 -20.40
N GLU A 154 16.37 4.17 -20.60
CA GLU A 154 15.51 3.27 -21.35
C GLU A 154 14.63 2.50 -20.34
N LEU A 155 13.30 2.70 -20.39
CA LEU A 155 12.37 1.91 -19.60
C LEU A 155 12.08 0.58 -20.30
N VAL A 156 12.31 -0.54 -19.60
CA VAL A 156 12.09 -1.89 -20.12
C VAL A 156 10.94 -2.55 -19.37
N ASP A 157 9.89 -2.89 -20.09
CA ASP A 157 8.74 -3.60 -19.53
C ASP A 157 9.10 -5.05 -19.16
N CYS A 158 8.93 -5.40 -17.89
CA CYS A 158 9.20 -6.74 -17.37
C CYS A 158 7.89 -7.48 -17.15
N LEU A 159 7.62 -8.46 -18.01
CA LEU A 159 6.40 -9.29 -18.01
C LEU A 159 6.74 -10.73 -17.58
N ARG A 160 5.94 -11.28 -16.68
CA ARG A 160 5.99 -12.70 -16.28
C ARG A 160 4.81 -13.48 -16.85
N ALA A 161 4.85 -13.73 -18.17
CA ALA A 161 3.81 -14.51 -18.84
C ALA A 161 3.64 -15.95 -18.29
N ASP A 162 4.71 -16.55 -17.78
CA ASP A 162 4.71 -17.86 -17.14
C ASP A 162 3.91 -17.88 -15.82
N ILE A 163 3.99 -16.82 -15.03
CA ILE A 163 3.20 -16.67 -13.79
C ILE A 163 1.73 -16.43 -14.11
N LEU A 164 1.43 -15.59 -15.11
CA LEU A 164 0.06 -15.33 -15.56
C LEU A 164 -0.61 -16.61 -16.06
N ALA A 165 0.08 -17.41 -16.87
CA ALA A 165 -0.43 -18.68 -17.36
C ALA A 165 -0.69 -19.69 -16.23
N ALA A 166 0.18 -19.75 -15.22
CA ALA A 166 0.02 -20.61 -14.05
C ALA A 166 -1.15 -20.17 -13.15
N GLN A 167 -1.39 -18.87 -13.01
CA GLN A 167 -2.52 -18.33 -12.24
C GLN A 167 -3.88 -18.59 -12.92
N GLN A 168 -3.91 -18.60 -14.26
CA GLN A 168 -5.13 -18.91 -15.03
C GLN A 168 -5.50 -20.40 -15.01
N GLN A 169 -4.54 -21.28 -14.74
CA GLN A 169 -4.73 -22.74 -14.72
C GLN A 169 -5.08 -23.30 -13.34
N GLN A 170 -5.04 -22.52 -12.27
CA GLN A 170 -5.41 -23.01 -10.94
C GLN A 170 -6.93 -23.06 -10.81
N PRO A 171 -7.52 -24.23 -10.49
CA PRO A 171 -8.93 -24.31 -10.14
C PRO A 171 -9.20 -23.49 -8.88
N GLU A 172 -10.38 -22.91 -8.79
CA GLU A 172 -10.85 -22.06 -7.65
C GLU A 172 -11.00 -22.83 -6.32
N GLU A 173 -10.52 -24.06 -6.23
CA GLU A 173 -10.63 -24.87 -5.02
C GLU A 173 -9.50 -24.56 -4.04
N ASN A 174 -9.94 -24.23 -2.82
CA ASN A 174 -9.24 -24.16 -1.56
C ASN A 174 -7.91 -24.94 -1.50
N ASP A 175 -6.85 -24.45 -2.10
CA ASP A 175 -5.54 -24.98 -1.81
C ASP A 175 -4.99 -24.35 -0.53
N SER A 176 -5.55 -24.79 0.61
CA SER A 176 -4.97 -24.62 1.94
C SER A 176 -3.78 -25.57 2.15
N SER A 177 -3.22 -26.13 1.07
CA SER A 177 -2.11 -27.06 1.19
C SER A 177 -0.90 -26.33 1.75
N PHE A 178 -0.33 -26.94 2.80
CA PHE A 178 0.93 -26.50 3.42
C PHE A 178 2.08 -26.36 2.40
N TYR A 179 1.96 -26.98 1.24
CA TYR A 179 2.92 -26.92 0.12
C TYR A 179 2.57 -25.88 -0.94
N GLY A 180 1.32 -25.42 -1.07
CA GLY A 180 0.89 -24.48 -2.10
C GLY A 180 1.60 -23.12 -2.03
N ASN A 181 2.02 -22.69 -0.84
CA ASN A 181 2.77 -21.44 -0.66
C ASN A 181 4.29 -21.58 -0.84
N ARG A 182 4.84 -22.78 -0.82
CA ARG A 182 6.29 -22.99 -0.95
C ARG A 182 6.82 -22.83 -2.38
N ASN A 183 5.98 -23.01 -3.38
CA ASN A 183 6.36 -22.94 -4.79
C ASN A 183 6.20 -21.56 -5.41
N LYS A 184 5.70 -20.58 -4.66
CA LYS A 184 5.70 -19.19 -5.12
C LYS A 184 7.10 -18.62 -4.94
N ILE A 185 7.93 -18.78 -5.96
CA ILE A 185 9.14 -17.96 -6.09
C ILE A 185 8.65 -16.52 -6.19
N ASN A 186 8.78 -15.76 -5.11
CA ASN A 186 8.38 -14.35 -5.04
C ASN A 186 9.35 -13.43 -5.81
N ALA A 187 9.98 -13.95 -6.87
CA ALA A 187 10.80 -13.15 -7.75
C ALA A 187 9.88 -12.53 -8.80
N SER A 188 9.62 -11.23 -8.68
CA SER A 188 8.92 -10.47 -9.69
C SER A 188 9.72 -10.44 -11.01
N ALA A 189 9.05 -10.10 -12.11
CA ALA A 189 9.65 -10.15 -13.44
C ALA A 189 10.90 -9.28 -13.56
N GLU A 190 10.88 -8.11 -12.92
CA GLU A 190 11.99 -7.16 -12.92
C GLU A 190 13.22 -7.70 -12.16
N ILE A 191 13.03 -8.47 -11.07
CA ILE A 191 14.15 -9.13 -10.36
C ILE A 191 14.81 -10.14 -11.27
N VAL A 192 14.03 -10.97 -11.96
CA VAL A 192 14.54 -11.96 -12.90
C VAL A 192 15.29 -11.29 -14.06
N ALA A 193 14.74 -10.21 -14.62
CA ALA A 193 15.37 -9.43 -15.69
C ALA A 193 16.71 -8.82 -15.25
N LEU A 194 16.78 -8.29 -14.01
CA LEU A 194 18.02 -7.76 -13.42
C LEU A 194 19.09 -8.83 -13.30
N ILE A 195 18.74 -9.99 -12.72
CA ILE A 195 19.70 -11.09 -12.51
C ILE A 195 20.23 -11.65 -13.84
N LYS A 196 19.36 -11.73 -14.87
CA LYS A 196 19.76 -12.14 -16.22
C LYS A 196 20.60 -11.08 -16.97
N GLY A 197 20.57 -9.81 -16.51
CA GLY A 197 21.21 -8.71 -17.21
C GLY A 197 20.39 -8.15 -18.37
N ASP A 198 19.10 -8.46 -18.45
CA ASP A 198 18.17 -7.88 -19.43
C ASP A 198 17.91 -6.41 -19.11
N VAL A 199 18.01 -6.02 -17.84
CA VAL A 199 17.97 -4.64 -17.35
C VAL A 199 19.15 -4.35 -16.43
N ASP A 200 19.45 -3.08 -16.21
CA ASP A 200 20.63 -2.63 -15.46
C ASP A 200 20.29 -2.20 -14.03
N ALA A 201 19.04 -1.77 -13.79
CA ALA A 201 18.55 -1.40 -12.47
C ALA A 201 17.03 -1.61 -12.36
N ILE A 202 16.53 -1.72 -11.13
CA ILE A 202 15.11 -1.88 -10.79
C ILE A 202 14.75 -1.09 -9.54
N PHE A 203 13.45 -0.96 -9.25
CA PHE A 203 12.92 -0.41 -8.00
C PHE A 203 12.19 -1.49 -7.20
N LEU A 204 12.48 -1.56 -5.91
CA LEU A 204 11.74 -2.38 -4.94
C LEU A 204 11.52 -1.58 -3.65
N LYS A 205 10.54 -1.99 -2.81
CA LYS A 205 10.25 -1.32 -1.54
C LYS A 205 9.80 -2.26 -0.42
N GLY A 206 9.88 -1.76 0.82
CA GLY A 206 9.43 -2.46 2.03
C GLY A 206 10.27 -3.69 2.38
N ALA A 207 9.71 -4.57 3.23
CA ALA A 207 10.41 -5.75 3.73
C ALA A 207 10.90 -6.69 2.61
N HIS A 208 10.13 -6.81 1.52
CA HIS A 208 10.52 -7.58 0.35
C HIS A 208 11.78 -7.01 -0.33
N ALA A 209 11.90 -5.69 -0.46
CA ALA A 209 13.09 -5.06 -1.03
C ALA A 209 14.34 -5.33 -0.19
N ALA A 210 14.24 -5.19 1.13
CA ALA A 210 15.35 -5.47 2.04
C ALA A 210 15.81 -6.93 1.94
N GLN A 211 14.86 -7.86 1.88
CA GLN A 211 15.14 -9.29 1.72
C GLN A 211 15.82 -9.59 0.38
N ILE A 212 15.25 -9.12 -0.73
CA ILE A 212 15.78 -9.38 -2.08
C ILE A 212 17.18 -8.78 -2.26
N ALA A 213 17.39 -7.56 -1.78
CA ALA A 213 18.70 -6.91 -1.84
C ALA A 213 19.77 -7.75 -1.12
N HIS A 214 19.43 -8.33 0.04
CA HIS A 214 20.32 -9.21 0.80
C HIS A 214 20.51 -10.55 0.10
N ASP A 215 19.41 -11.27 -0.23
CA ASP A 215 19.46 -12.66 -0.70
C ASP A 215 20.19 -12.80 -2.05
N PHE A 216 20.08 -11.76 -2.91
CA PHE A 216 20.75 -11.70 -4.20
C PHE A 216 22.04 -10.84 -4.19
N ALA A 217 22.49 -10.38 -3.03
CA ALA A 217 23.66 -9.52 -2.88
C ALA A 217 23.62 -8.30 -3.84
N LEU A 218 22.46 -7.67 -3.99
CA LEU A 218 22.30 -6.52 -4.89
C LEU A 218 22.94 -5.28 -4.27
N HIS A 219 23.44 -4.41 -5.13
CA HIS A 219 23.94 -3.10 -4.73
C HIS A 219 22.78 -2.10 -4.69
N THR A 220 22.60 -1.42 -3.57
CA THR A 220 21.66 -0.31 -3.43
C THR A 220 22.28 0.96 -3.98
N ILE A 221 21.72 1.48 -5.07
CA ILE A 221 22.12 2.75 -5.69
C ILE A 221 21.70 3.92 -4.78
N ILE A 222 20.46 3.88 -4.32
CA ILE A 222 19.88 4.83 -3.37
C ILE A 222 18.69 4.17 -2.64
N ASP A 223 18.49 4.54 -1.37
CA ASP A 223 17.23 4.38 -0.67
C ASP A 223 16.49 5.73 -0.66
N ILE A 224 15.58 5.95 -1.61
CA ILE A 224 14.80 7.19 -1.68
C ILE A 224 13.77 7.28 -0.53
N GLY A 225 13.42 6.16 0.11
CA GLY A 225 12.54 6.12 1.29
C GLY A 225 13.16 6.76 2.53
N SER A 226 14.48 6.95 2.57
CA SER A 226 15.21 7.65 3.65
C SER A 226 15.57 9.10 3.32
N HIS A 227 15.13 9.61 2.16
CA HIS A 227 15.46 10.97 1.75
C HIS A 227 14.90 12.01 2.73
N PRO A 228 15.65 13.09 3.08
CA PRO A 228 15.18 14.11 4.03
C PRO A 228 13.93 14.86 3.58
N ASP A 229 13.74 15.08 2.27
CA ASP A 229 12.51 15.66 1.74
C ASP A 229 11.37 14.62 1.73
N PRO A 230 10.28 14.81 2.50
CA PRO A 230 9.17 13.88 2.56
C PRO A 230 8.43 13.72 1.23
N ILE A 231 8.42 14.74 0.37
CA ILE A 231 7.76 14.66 -0.95
C ILE A 231 8.51 13.67 -1.86
N LEU A 232 9.83 13.60 -1.77
CA LEU A 232 10.61 12.61 -2.50
C LEU A 232 10.48 11.19 -1.94
N ARG A 233 10.05 11.03 -0.67
CA ARG A 233 9.68 9.72 -0.09
C ARG A 233 8.24 9.30 -0.45
N SER A 234 7.42 10.24 -0.97
CA SER A 234 6.02 9.98 -1.27
C SER A 234 5.86 8.93 -2.38
N ASN A 235 5.11 7.87 -2.07
CA ASN A 235 4.83 6.76 -2.97
C ASN A 235 3.55 6.02 -2.50
N ASN A 236 3.23 4.87 -3.08
CA ASN A 236 2.05 4.06 -2.76
C ASN A 236 1.87 3.76 -1.26
N GLY A 237 2.96 3.66 -0.49
CA GLY A 237 2.93 3.35 0.95
C GLY A 237 3.15 4.57 1.85
N THR A 238 3.37 5.74 1.30
CA THR A 238 3.74 6.97 2.03
C THR A 238 3.12 8.20 1.38
N PRO A 239 1.98 8.68 1.89
CA PRO A 239 1.15 8.14 2.95
C PRO A 239 0.23 6.99 2.50
N ARG A 240 -0.30 6.21 3.45
CA ARG A 240 -1.37 5.23 3.27
C ARG A 240 -2.72 5.86 3.56
N THR A 241 -3.75 5.44 2.83
CA THR A 241 -5.11 5.91 3.03
C THR A 241 -5.94 4.92 3.84
N LEU A 242 -6.70 5.42 4.82
CA LEU A 242 -7.81 4.74 5.45
C LEU A 242 -9.09 5.26 4.79
N THR A 243 -9.77 4.44 4.01
CA THR A 243 -10.92 4.84 3.20
C THR A 243 -12.17 4.03 3.53
N VAL A 244 -13.31 4.68 3.41
CA VAL A 244 -14.65 4.08 3.44
C VAL A 244 -15.47 4.57 2.25
N ASP A 245 -16.59 3.92 1.93
CA ASP A 245 -17.54 4.48 0.98
C ASP A 245 -18.30 5.67 1.59
N GLU A 246 -18.67 6.65 0.76
CA GLU A 246 -19.30 7.89 1.20
C GLU A 246 -20.71 7.67 1.77
N ASP A 247 -21.44 6.71 1.20
CA ASP A 247 -22.76 6.33 1.69
C ASP A 247 -22.67 5.70 3.09
N PHE A 248 -21.63 4.88 3.34
CA PHE A 248 -21.35 4.32 4.67
C PHE A 248 -21.08 5.44 5.68
N LEU A 249 -20.24 6.40 5.33
CA LEU A 249 -19.91 7.52 6.22
C LEU A 249 -21.17 8.36 6.57
N THR A 250 -22.06 8.53 5.60
CA THR A 250 -23.29 9.31 5.78
C THR A 250 -24.35 8.57 6.57
N GLN A 251 -24.49 7.25 6.34
CA GLN A 251 -25.56 6.45 6.96
C GLN A 251 -25.15 5.91 8.34
N TYR A 252 -23.85 5.68 8.55
CA TYR A 252 -23.32 5.03 9.76
C TYR A 252 -22.12 5.81 10.36
N PRO A 253 -22.29 7.10 10.68
CA PRO A 253 -21.19 7.94 11.17
C PRO A 253 -20.58 7.41 12.48
N GLU A 254 -21.38 6.82 13.38
CA GLU A 254 -20.89 6.22 14.64
C GLU A 254 -20.02 4.99 14.37
N GLN A 255 -20.35 4.18 13.35
CA GLN A 255 -19.56 3.02 12.96
C GLN A 255 -18.25 3.45 12.28
N ALA A 256 -18.32 4.51 11.46
CA ALA A 256 -17.11 5.10 10.88
C ALA A 256 -16.17 5.66 11.96
N GLN A 257 -16.73 6.32 12.98
CA GLN A 257 -16.00 6.74 14.17
C GLN A 257 -15.37 5.55 14.90
N SER A 258 -16.14 4.46 15.10
CA SER A 258 -15.67 3.23 15.73
C SER A 258 -14.47 2.60 15.01
N ILE A 259 -14.38 2.73 13.67
CA ILE A 259 -13.21 2.30 12.89
C ILE A 259 -11.99 3.14 13.23
N VAL A 260 -12.14 4.47 13.22
CA VAL A 260 -11.03 5.40 13.55
C VAL A 260 -10.52 5.14 14.97
N ASP A 261 -11.43 5.02 15.94
CA ASP A 261 -11.07 4.74 17.34
C ASP A 261 -10.29 3.42 17.48
N ALA A 262 -10.72 2.36 16.78
CA ALA A 262 -10.04 1.07 16.81
C ALA A 262 -8.64 1.12 16.19
N VAL A 263 -8.44 1.97 15.17
CA VAL A 263 -7.12 2.23 14.57
C VAL A 263 -6.24 2.99 15.55
N LEU A 264 -6.72 4.10 16.13
CA LEU A 264 -5.97 4.91 17.10
C LEU A 264 -5.62 4.14 18.36
N GLN A 265 -6.54 3.32 18.88
CA GLN A 265 -6.28 2.42 19.99
C GLN A 265 -5.13 1.46 19.71
N ALA A 266 -5.11 0.89 18.50
CA ALA A 266 -4.06 -0.04 18.07
C ALA A 266 -2.70 0.67 17.95
N GLU A 267 -2.67 1.89 17.46
CA GLU A 267 -1.46 2.70 17.31
C GLU A 267 -0.92 3.13 18.69
N GLN A 268 -1.79 3.59 19.57
CA GLN A 268 -1.40 3.93 20.94
C GLN A 268 -0.83 2.71 21.69
N TRP A 269 -1.46 1.55 21.53
CA TRP A 269 -0.95 0.30 22.09
C TRP A 269 0.42 -0.06 21.49
N ALA A 270 0.59 0.07 20.19
CA ALA A 270 1.82 -0.24 19.49
C ALA A 270 3.00 0.58 20.04
N HIS A 271 2.79 1.86 20.31
CA HIS A 271 3.82 2.75 20.86
C HIS A 271 4.41 2.23 22.20
N ALA A 272 3.60 1.53 23.00
CA ALA A 272 4.02 0.97 24.28
C ALA A 272 4.52 -0.49 24.21
N HIS A 273 4.39 -1.16 23.06
CA HIS A 273 4.62 -2.60 22.93
C HIS A 273 5.48 -2.93 21.69
N ALA A 274 6.72 -2.45 21.67
CA ALA A 274 7.63 -2.56 20.51
C ALA A 274 7.77 -3.99 19.99
N ASP A 275 8.15 -4.96 20.84
CA ASP A 275 8.42 -6.34 20.43
C ASP A 275 7.18 -7.05 19.87
N GLU A 276 6.01 -6.85 20.50
CA GLU A 276 4.78 -7.45 20.02
C GLU A 276 4.34 -6.79 18.72
N THR A 277 4.50 -5.48 18.59
CA THR A 277 4.20 -4.74 17.37
C THR A 277 5.03 -5.26 16.22
N HIS A 278 6.33 -5.46 16.38
CA HIS A 278 7.19 -6.00 15.32
C HIS A 278 6.72 -7.38 14.85
N ARG A 279 6.27 -8.27 15.77
CA ARG A 279 5.68 -9.57 15.41
C ARG A 279 4.38 -9.42 14.60
N TYR A 280 3.50 -8.49 14.96
CA TYR A 280 2.28 -8.22 14.20
C TYR A 280 2.60 -7.63 12.82
N LEU A 281 3.54 -6.70 12.74
CA LEU A 281 3.98 -6.13 11.47
C LEU A 281 4.62 -7.19 10.55
N ALA A 282 5.38 -8.13 11.10
CA ALA A 282 5.95 -9.25 10.34
C ALA A 282 4.85 -10.12 9.71
N LYS A 283 3.79 -10.43 10.47
CA LYS A 283 2.62 -11.14 9.95
C LYS A 283 1.87 -10.33 8.88
N GLU A 284 1.67 -9.02 9.09
CA GLU A 284 1.02 -8.15 8.09
C GLU A 284 1.82 -8.12 6.79
N CYS A 285 3.13 -7.95 6.87
CA CYS A 285 4.02 -7.88 5.71
C CYS A 285 4.27 -9.24 5.05
N ASN A 286 3.75 -10.34 5.63
CA ASN A 286 4.09 -11.72 5.24
C ASN A 286 5.61 -11.92 5.13
N SER A 287 6.34 -11.45 6.14
CA SER A 287 7.80 -11.41 6.20
C SER A 287 8.31 -11.79 7.58
N SER A 288 9.63 -11.91 7.76
CA SER A 288 10.23 -12.07 9.08
C SER A 288 10.37 -10.73 9.81
N GLU A 289 10.48 -10.78 11.14
CA GLU A 289 10.77 -9.59 11.95
C GLU A 289 12.08 -8.91 11.53
N GLN A 290 13.09 -9.69 11.12
CA GLN A 290 14.37 -9.18 10.61
C GLN A 290 14.17 -8.24 9.41
N TRP A 291 13.38 -8.64 8.43
CA TRP A 291 13.17 -7.84 7.21
C TRP A 291 12.21 -6.66 7.46
N VAL A 292 11.27 -6.82 8.37
CA VAL A 292 10.44 -5.69 8.83
C VAL A 292 11.30 -4.66 9.53
N HIS A 293 12.19 -5.08 10.42
CA HIS A 293 13.14 -4.19 11.08
C HIS A 293 14.08 -3.48 10.09
N ALA A 294 14.60 -4.22 9.10
CA ALA A 294 15.45 -3.65 8.05
C ALA A 294 14.71 -2.62 7.18
N ALA A 295 13.41 -2.83 6.94
CA ALA A 295 12.62 -2.00 6.05
C ALA A 295 11.98 -0.78 6.71
N TYR A 296 11.53 -0.90 7.97
CA TYR A 296 10.76 0.13 8.66
C TYR A 296 11.48 0.74 9.87
N GLY A 297 12.63 0.16 10.26
CA GLY A 297 13.43 0.57 11.42
C GLY A 297 13.02 -0.08 12.73
N ALA A 298 13.88 0.03 13.73
CA ALA A 298 13.63 -0.44 15.10
C ALA A 298 12.47 0.32 15.77
N ASP A 299 12.21 1.53 15.32
CA ASP A 299 11.19 2.45 15.79
C ASP A 299 9.88 2.38 14.99
N ALA A 300 9.67 1.34 14.18
CA ALA A 300 8.47 1.15 13.36
C ALA A 300 7.17 1.23 14.18
N HIS A 301 7.20 0.76 15.44
CA HIS A 301 6.06 0.82 16.36
C HIS A 301 5.65 2.26 16.72
N LEU A 302 6.57 3.23 16.68
CA LEU A 302 6.31 4.65 16.95
C LEU A 302 5.84 5.41 15.71
N LYS A 303 5.96 4.83 14.52
CA LYS A 303 5.59 5.44 13.23
C LYS A 303 4.15 5.14 12.82
N LEU A 304 3.43 4.35 13.60
CA LEU A 304 2.01 4.07 13.36
C LEU A 304 1.18 5.23 13.91
N ASN A 305 0.94 6.22 13.08
CA ASN A 305 0.18 7.42 13.41
C ASN A 305 -0.77 7.75 12.27
N THR A 306 -2.05 7.53 12.50
CA THR A 306 -3.12 7.94 11.56
C THR A 306 -3.61 9.32 11.95
N ASN A 307 -3.57 10.26 11.02
CA ASN A 307 -3.96 11.65 11.22
C ASN A 307 -4.28 12.34 9.87
N PHE A 308 -4.38 13.66 9.87
CA PHE A 308 -4.48 14.51 8.67
C PHE A 308 -3.44 15.64 8.73
N ASP A 309 -2.17 15.27 8.95
CA ASP A 309 -1.11 16.27 8.90
C ASP A 309 -0.93 16.82 7.48
N GLU A 310 -0.51 18.08 7.42
CA GLU A 310 -0.44 18.84 6.16
C GLU A 310 0.56 18.23 5.18
N ILE A 311 1.67 17.66 5.65
CA ILE A 311 2.67 17.06 4.77
C ILE A 311 2.15 15.80 4.10
N SER A 312 1.36 14.98 4.82
CA SER A 312 0.70 13.80 4.25
C SER A 312 -0.33 14.19 3.18
N ILE A 313 -1.08 15.28 3.39
CA ILE A 313 -2.05 15.79 2.42
C ILE A 313 -1.35 16.29 1.16
N ILE A 314 -0.28 17.08 1.30
CA ILE A 314 0.52 17.58 0.17
C ILE A 314 1.16 16.41 -0.60
N ALA A 315 1.74 15.44 0.09
CA ALA A 315 2.36 14.28 -0.52
C ALA A 315 1.34 13.40 -1.28
N LEU A 316 0.13 13.25 -0.74
CA LEU A 316 -0.94 12.52 -1.41
C LEU A 316 -1.43 13.24 -2.68
N GLN A 317 -1.49 14.59 -2.66
CA GLN A 317 -1.80 15.38 -3.84
C GLN A 317 -0.71 15.24 -4.90
N ASP A 318 0.58 15.39 -4.53
CA ASP A 318 1.70 15.23 -5.46
C ASP A 318 1.77 13.82 -6.08
N LEU A 319 1.43 12.77 -5.31
CA LEU A 319 1.28 11.42 -5.84
C LEU A 319 0.11 11.33 -6.83
N SER A 320 -1.02 11.95 -6.53
CA SER A 320 -2.16 11.98 -7.44
C SER A 320 -1.85 12.69 -8.75
N ASP A 321 -1.18 13.84 -8.69
CA ASP A 321 -0.75 14.60 -9.86
C ASP A 321 0.23 13.80 -10.73
N PHE A 322 1.13 13.06 -10.09
CA PHE A 322 2.01 12.10 -10.78
C PHE A 322 1.20 11.02 -11.50
N LEU A 323 0.22 10.40 -10.83
CA LEU A 323 -0.60 9.34 -11.43
C LEU A 323 -1.39 9.84 -12.64
N TYR A 324 -1.92 11.06 -12.57
CA TYR A 324 -2.61 11.68 -13.70
C TYR A 324 -1.66 11.97 -14.85
N ARG A 325 -0.51 12.59 -14.59
CA ARG A 325 0.51 12.90 -15.60
C ARG A 325 1.01 11.66 -16.35
N TRP A 326 1.07 10.51 -15.67
CA TRP A 326 1.46 9.23 -16.23
C TRP A 326 0.29 8.39 -16.77
N ASN A 327 -0.93 8.94 -16.84
CA ASN A 327 -2.15 8.27 -17.30
C ASN A 327 -2.50 6.98 -16.51
N PHE A 328 -2.13 6.90 -15.23
CA PHE A 328 -2.58 5.83 -14.34
C PHE A 328 -4.00 6.06 -13.81
N ILE A 329 -4.47 7.30 -13.80
CA ILE A 329 -5.82 7.67 -13.40
C ILE A 329 -6.50 8.50 -14.50
N PRO A 330 -7.84 8.39 -14.65
CA PRO A 330 -8.57 9.02 -15.74
C PRO A 330 -8.83 10.51 -15.56
N ALA A 331 -8.74 11.03 -14.33
CA ALA A 331 -9.06 12.41 -14.01
C ALA A 331 -8.15 12.95 -12.89
N GLU A 332 -7.92 14.26 -12.90
CA GLU A 332 -7.31 14.95 -11.76
C GLU A 332 -8.27 14.93 -10.57
N ILE A 333 -7.73 14.86 -9.37
CA ILE A 333 -8.49 14.94 -8.13
C ILE A 333 -7.95 16.04 -7.22
N ASN A 334 -8.87 16.66 -6.47
CA ASN A 334 -8.51 17.50 -5.33
C ASN A 334 -8.54 16.65 -4.06
N VAL A 335 -7.38 16.32 -3.53
CA VAL A 335 -7.26 15.47 -2.33
C VAL A 335 -8.02 16.06 -1.15
N ARG A 336 -8.01 17.39 -0.96
CA ARG A 336 -8.71 18.03 0.18
C ARG A 336 -10.22 17.83 0.17
N GLU A 337 -10.83 17.75 -1.02
CA GLU A 337 -12.28 17.47 -1.17
C GLU A 337 -12.61 15.99 -0.89
N TRP A 338 -11.62 15.11 -1.01
CA TRP A 338 -11.76 13.69 -0.74
C TRP A 338 -11.64 13.34 0.75
N LEU A 339 -11.04 14.23 1.56
CA LEU A 339 -10.85 14.00 3.00
C LEU A 339 -12.17 14.26 3.78
N ALA A 340 -12.43 13.40 4.77
CA ALA A 340 -13.49 13.57 5.77
C ALA A 340 -12.86 13.88 7.13
N GLN A 341 -12.30 15.08 7.28
CA GLN A 341 -11.54 15.48 8.46
C GLN A 341 -12.39 15.56 9.73
N ASP A 342 -13.68 15.91 9.61
CA ASP A 342 -14.57 16.11 10.75
C ASP A 342 -14.72 14.87 11.63
N ILE A 343 -14.70 13.68 11.01
CA ILE A 343 -14.81 12.42 11.76
C ILE A 343 -13.58 12.19 12.66
N PHE A 344 -12.41 12.64 12.22
CA PHE A 344 -11.18 12.47 12.97
C PHE A 344 -11.09 13.42 14.18
N ILE A 345 -11.63 14.63 14.04
CA ILE A 345 -11.67 15.63 15.13
C ILE A 345 -12.50 15.12 16.29
N GLN A 346 -13.62 14.44 16.01
CA GLN A 346 -14.49 13.86 17.05
C GLN A 346 -13.78 12.77 17.86
N ALA A 347 -12.91 11.96 17.23
CA ALA A 347 -12.14 10.90 17.90
C ALA A 347 -11.10 11.41 18.90
N GLN A 348 -10.60 12.64 18.70
CA GLN A 348 -9.59 13.23 19.60
C GLN A 348 -10.19 13.91 20.83
N VAL A 349 -11.48 14.13 20.85
CA VAL A 349 -12.21 14.86 21.92
C VAL A 349 -12.92 13.89 22.88
N ALA A 350 -13.09 12.62 22.48
CA ALA A 350 -13.73 11.57 23.28
C ALA A 350 -12.71 10.79 24.10
#